data_dbd0ad5b5743ea417a3cece5eb1423dd
#
_entry.id   dbd0ad5b5743ea417a3cece5eb1423dd
#
_cell.length_a   1.000
_cell.length_b   1.000
_cell.length_c   1.000
_cell.angle_alpha   90.00
_cell.angle_beta   90.00
_cell.angle_gamma   90.00
#
_symmetry.space_group_name_H-M   'P 1'
#
loop_
_entity.id
_entity.type
_entity.pdbx_description
1 polymer ?
#
loop_
_entity_poly.entity_id
_entity_poly.type
_entity_poly.pdbx_seq_one_letter_code
_entity_poly.pdbx_strand_id
1 'polypeptide(L)'
;MGKRKPKSPIEGRWHIVSMTAWDVEETVEELQPFIEFERNDGGQFQFGCVYGEMDCRPTERDGKPAVEFSWEGHDEDEQVFGRGWTSLEGDQLEGMIFFHHGDESGFVAERAEG
;
A
#
# COMPACT_ATOMS: atom_id res chain seq x y z
N MET A 1 25.23 -18.34 -12.14
CA MET A 1 24.49 -17.51 -11.27
C MET A 1 23.26 -16.95 -11.91
N GLY A 2 22.27 -17.04 -11.21
CA GLY A 2 21.02 -16.59 -11.74
C GLY A 2 20.99 -15.11 -11.94
N LYS A 3 20.22 -14.72 -12.89
CA LYS A 3 19.97 -13.35 -13.13
C LYS A 3 19.00 -12.84 -12.10
N ARG A 4 19.35 -11.80 -11.43
CA ARG A 4 18.42 -11.21 -10.50
C ARG A 4 17.33 -10.51 -11.27
N LYS A 5 16.12 -10.67 -10.81
CA LYS A 5 15.06 -9.88 -11.37
C LYS A 5 15.31 -8.41 -11.08
N PRO A 6 15.04 -7.55 -12.04
CA PRO A 6 15.13 -6.12 -11.74
C PRO A 6 14.16 -5.79 -10.61
N LYS A 7 14.51 -4.82 -9.81
CA LYS A 7 13.61 -4.32 -8.81
C LYS A 7 12.38 -3.75 -9.48
N SER A 8 11.24 -4.04 -8.88
CA SER A 8 10.03 -3.36 -9.30
C SER A 8 10.18 -1.88 -9.00
N PRO A 9 9.73 -1.00 -9.88
CA PRO A 9 9.77 0.43 -9.55
C PRO A 9 8.90 0.80 -8.36
N ILE A 10 8.04 -0.13 -7.92
CA ILE A 10 7.17 0.13 -6.76
C ILE A 10 7.80 -0.40 -5.49
N GLU A 11 8.79 -1.28 -5.57
CA GLU A 11 9.42 -1.85 -4.39
C GLU A 11 9.94 -0.76 -3.47
N GLY A 12 9.77 -0.96 -2.15
CA GLY A 12 10.27 -0.02 -1.16
C GLY A 12 9.15 0.58 -0.34
N ARG A 13 9.49 1.55 0.47
CA ARG A 13 8.54 2.17 1.40
C ARG A 13 8.03 3.47 0.80
N TRP A 14 6.74 3.70 0.97
CA TRP A 14 6.05 4.90 0.52
C TRP A 14 5.25 5.46 1.68
N HIS A 15 5.32 6.79 1.84
CA HIS A 15 4.50 7.45 2.85
C HIS A 15 3.14 7.77 2.25
N ILE A 16 2.07 7.38 2.93
CA ILE A 16 0.72 7.70 2.48
C ILE A 16 0.47 9.15 2.87
N VAL A 17 0.18 9.97 1.88
CA VAL A 17 0.00 11.41 2.11
C VAL A 17 -1.46 11.83 2.06
N SER A 18 -2.34 11.02 1.48
CA SER A 18 -3.76 11.33 1.52
C SER A 18 -4.57 10.05 1.31
N MET A 19 -5.78 10.05 1.87
CA MET A 19 -6.75 8.98 1.67
C MET A 19 -8.11 9.64 1.52
N THR A 20 -8.99 9.00 0.74
CA THR A 20 -10.30 9.62 0.48
C THR A 20 -11.29 9.37 1.59
N ALA A 21 -11.15 8.27 2.35
CA ALA A 21 -12.11 7.94 3.40
C ALA A 21 -11.69 8.43 4.77
N TRP A 22 -10.41 8.74 4.96
CA TRP A 22 -9.90 9.12 6.28
C TRP A 22 -8.93 10.28 6.14
N ASP A 23 -8.80 11.04 7.23
CA ASP A 23 -7.89 12.17 7.28
C ASP A 23 -6.57 11.72 7.85
N VAL A 24 -5.62 11.39 6.99
CA VAL A 24 -4.34 10.87 7.46
C VAL A 24 -3.50 11.94 8.13
N GLU A 25 -3.80 13.22 7.89
CA GLU A 25 -3.01 14.26 8.54
C GLU A 25 -3.19 14.25 10.04
N GLU A 26 -4.32 13.79 10.52
CA GLU A 26 -4.55 13.73 11.95
C GLU A 26 -3.80 12.60 12.62
N THR A 27 -3.37 11.61 11.84
CA THR A 27 -2.68 10.46 12.42
C THR A 27 -1.17 10.56 12.28
N VAL A 28 -0.68 11.52 11.51
CA VAL A 28 0.73 11.63 11.20
C VAL A 28 1.56 11.90 12.45
N GLU A 29 1.00 12.61 13.41
CA GLU A 29 1.76 12.96 14.60
C GLU A 29 2.18 11.75 15.40
N GLU A 30 1.36 10.71 15.40
CA GLU A 30 1.67 9.52 16.18
C GLU A 30 2.48 8.52 15.38
N LEU A 31 2.10 8.32 14.12
CA LEU A 31 2.75 7.34 13.30
C LEU A 31 2.53 7.72 11.85
N GLN A 32 3.62 7.85 11.11
CA GLN A 32 3.52 8.16 9.70
C GLN A 32 2.85 7.01 8.95
N PRO A 33 1.69 7.24 8.32
CA PRO A 33 1.07 6.20 7.50
C PRO A 33 2.00 5.81 6.36
N PHE A 34 2.05 4.52 6.08
CA PHE A 34 2.94 4.05 5.02
C PHE A 34 2.37 2.81 4.34
N ILE A 35 2.90 2.53 3.14
CA ILE A 35 2.71 1.25 2.47
C ILE A 35 4.07 0.85 1.93
N GLU A 36 4.43 -0.40 2.14
CA GLU A 36 5.76 -0.86 1.78
C GLU A 36 5.65 -2.16 1.01
N PHE A 37 6.38 -2.25 -0.11
CA PHE A 37 6.37 -3.42 -0.99
C PHE A 37 7.74 -4.05 -0.95
N GLU A 38 7.77 -5.33 -0.60
CA GLU A 38 9.01 -6.08 -0.45
C GLU A 38 9.31 -6.85 -1.71
N ARG A 39 10.57 -7.23 -1.85
CA ARG A 39 11.02 -7.92 -3.05
C ARG A 39 10.34 -9.27 -3.24
N ASN A 40 9.92 -9.91 -2.17
CA ASN A 40 9.39 -11.27 -2.22
C ASN A 40 7.88 -11.31 -2.47
N ASP A 41 7.32 -10.26 -3.04
CA ASP A 41 5.89 -10.15 -3.33
C ASP A 41 5.05 -10.01 -2.06
N GLY A 42 5.68 -9.69 -0.95
CA GLY A 42 4.98 -9.35 0.28
C GLY A 42 4.99 -7.85 0.49
N GLY A 43 4.41 -7.46 1.61
CA GLY A 43 4.45 -6.07 2.00
C GLY A 43 3.54 -5.82 3.18
N GLN A 44 3.49 -4.58 3.60
CA GLN A 44 2.65 -4.20 4.72
C GLN A 44 2.29 -2.74 4.61
N PHE A 45 1.21 -2.39 5.28
CA PHE A 45 0.83 -0.97 5.37
C PHE A 45 0.27 -0.68 6.75
N GLN A 46 0.27 0.59 7.09
CA GLN A 46 -0.34 1.02 8.33
C GLN A 46 -0.85 2.44 8.16
N PHE A 47 -2.07 2.66 8.65
CA PHE A 47 -2.63 4.00 8.75
C PHE A 47 -3.63 3.99 9.90
N GLY A 48 -3.55 5.02 10.75
CA GLY A 48 -4.40 5.03 11.93
C GLY A 48 -4.18 3.78 12.75
N CYS A 49 -5.25 3.11 13.09
CA CYS A 49 -5.21 1.88 13.87
C CYS A 49 -5.20 0.62 13.02
N VAL A 50 -5.09 0.78 11.70
CA VAL A 50 -5.16 -0.35 10.77
C VAL A 50 -3.75 -0.76 10.39
N TYR A 51 -3.47 -2.05 10.51
CA TYR A 51 -2.23 -2.64 10.03
C TYR A 51 -2.58 -3.83 9.14
N GLY A 52 -1.95 -3.90 7.97
CA GLY A 52 -2.21 -4.99 7.06
C GLY A 52 -0.93 -5.57 6.49
N GLU A 53 -0.93 -6.88 6.29
CA GLU A 53 0.13 -7.59 5.57
C GLU A 53 -0.42 -7.99 4.22
N MET A 54 0.39 -7.77 3.19
CA MET A 54 -0.07 -7.91 1.82
C MET A 54 0.56 -9.12 1.14
N ASP A 55 -0.23 -9.74 0.27
CA ASP A 55 0.23 -10.71 -0.72
C ASP A 55 0.07 -10.03 -2.06
N CYS A 56 1.17 -9.69 -2.70
CA CYS A 56 1.18 -8.77 -3.83
C CYS A 56 1.43 -9.49 -5.13
N ARG A 57 0.85 -8.97 -6.21
CA ARG A 57 1.05 -9.48 -7.56
C ARG A 57 1.35 -8.31 -8.48
N PRO A 58 2.54 -8.30 -9.08
CA PRO A 58 2.86 -7.24 -10.05
C PRO A 58 1.95 -7.32 -11.27
N THR A 59 1.56 -6.18 -11.79
CA THR A 59 0.71 -6.12 -12.96
C THR A 59 0.93 -4.77 -13.64
N GLU A 60 0.05 -4.41 -14.55
CA GLU A 60 0.06 -3.13 -15.22
C GLU A 60 -1.34 -2.57 -15.25
N ARG A 61 -1.45 -1.25 -15.19
CA ARG A 61 -2.70 -0.55 -15.38
C ARG A 61 -2.43 0.62 -16.31
N ASP A 62 -3.12 0.65 -17.43
CA ASP A 62 -2.97 1.73 -18.42
C ASP A 62 -1.52 1.93 -18.82
N GLY A 63 -0.79 0.82 -18.98
CA GLY A 63 0.60 0.89 -19.39
C GLY A 63 1.57 1.27 -18.29
N LYS A 64 1.13 1.37 -17.05
CA LYS A 64 1.99 1.79 -15.94
C LYS A 64 2.22 0.63 -15.00
N PRO A 65 3.38 0.59 -14.34
CA PRO A 65 3.62 -0.44 -13.33
C PRO A 65 2.56 -0.38 -12.25
N ALA A 66 2.09 -1.54 -11.83
CA ALA A 66 1.02 -1.61 -10.83
C ALA A 66 1.18 -2.88 -10.01
N VAL A 67 0.47 -2.92 -8.89
CA VAL A 67 0.43 -4.08 -8.02
C VAL A 67 -1.00 -4.29 -7.59
N GLU A 68 -1.46 -5.53 -7.65
CA GLU A 68 -2.70 -5.94 -7.01
C GLU A 68 -2.36 -6.73 -5.77
N PHE A 69 -3.16 -6.60 -4.73
CA PHE A 69 -2.83 -7.32 -3.51
C PHE A 69 -4.08 -7.70 -2.74
N SER A 70 -3.97 -8.79 -2.00
CA SER A 70 -4.87 -9.09 -0.92
C SER A 70 -4.13 -8.82 0.38
N TRP A 71 -4.87 -8.61 1.46
CA TRP A 71 -4.22 -8.28 2.71
C TRP A 71 -5.06 -8.75 3.87
N GLU A 72 -4.41 -8.95 4.99
CA GLU A 72 -5.08 -9.26 6.24
C GLU A 72 -4.30 -8.60 7.37
N GLY A 73 -5.01 -8.29 8.44
CA GLY A 73 -4.40 -7.63 9.56
C GLY A 73 -5.42 -7.32 10.62
N HIS A 74 -5.29 -6.14 11.20
CA HIS A 74 -6.19 -5.79 12.29
C HIS A 74 -6.42 -4.29 12.30
N ASP A 75 -7.57 -3.92 12.85
CA ASP A 75 -7.95 -2.55 13.11
C ASP A 75 -8.21 -2.50 14.60
N GLU A 76 -7.23 -1.99 15.37
CA GLU A 76 -7.19 -2.13 16.80
C GLU A 76 -7.24 -3.62 17.17
N ASP A 77 -8.30 -4.06 17.83
CA ASP A 77 -8.40 -5.45 18.24
C ASP A 77 -9.20 -6.31 17.27
N GLU A 78 -9.72 -5.73 16.22
CA GLU A 78 -10.56 -6.46 15.30
C GLU A 78 -9.77 -6.97 14.12
N GLN A 79 -9.96 -8.24 13.77
CA GLN A 79 -9.34 -8.79 12.57
C GLN A 79 -10.06 -8.30 11.34
N VAL A 80 -9.29 -7.83 10.36
CA VAL A 80 -9.85 -7.34 9.10
C VAL A 80 -9.01 -7.87 7.96
N PHE A 81 -9.59 -7.85 6.76
CA PHE A 81 -8.87 -8.26 5.57
C PHE A 81 -9.56 -7.66 4.35
N GLY A 82 -8.88 -7.73 3.22
CA GLY A 82 -9.45 -7.17 2.01
C GLY A 82 -8.52 -7.28 0.84
N ARG A 83 -8.69 -6.36 -0.09
CA ARG A 83 -7.91 -6.31 -1.33
C ARG A 83 -7.51 -4.89 -1.61
N GLY A 84 -6.70 -4.73 -2.64
CA GLY A 84 -6.35 -3.41 -3.09
C GLY A 84 -5.52 -3.44 -4.35
N TRP A 85 -5.19 -2.27 -4.82
CA TRP A 85 -4.29 -2.13 -5.96
C TRP A 85 -3.63 -0.76 -5.88
N THR A 86 -2.50 -0.64 -6.55
CA THR A 86 -1.85 0.66 -6.68
C THR A 86 -1.12 0.69 -8.02
N SER A 87 -0.97 1.88 -8.55
CA SER A 87 -0.19 2.08 -9.77
C SER A 87 0.77 3.24 -9.58
N LEU A 88 1.84 3.20 -10.35
CA LEU A 88 2.87 4.23 -10.27
C LEU A 88 2.52 5.35 -11.23
N GLU A 89 2.36 6.56 -10.69
CA GLU A 89 2.02 7.75 -11.45
C GLU A 89 3.16 8.75 -11.27
N GLY A 90 4.13 8.69 -12.21
CA GLY A 90 5.30 9.51 -12.04
C GLY A 90 6.13 9.03 -10.86
N ASP A 91 6.26 9.85 -9.84
CA ASP A 91 6.98 9.46 -8.64
C ASP A 91 6.05 9.30 -7.44
N GLN A 92 4.76 9.10 -7.71
CA GLN A 92 3.75 8.86 -6.67
C GLN A 92 3.06 7.54 -6.92
N LEU A 93 2.47 6.98 -5.88
CA LEU A 93 1.54 5.87 -6.01
C LEU A 93 0.13 6.37 -5.80
N GLU A 94 -0.79 5.84 -6.59
CA GLU A 94 -2.22 6.03 -6.40
C GLU A 94 -2.86 4.67 -6.35
N GLY A 95 -3.85 4.50 -5.51
CA GLY A 95 -4.46 3.21 -5.41
C GLY A 95 -5.70 3.20 -4.55
N MET A 96 -6.16 2.00 -4.24
CA MET A 96 -7.35 1.77 -3.44
C MET A 96 -7.08 0.66 -2.45
N ILE A 97 -7.66 0.78 -1.28
CA ILE A 97 -7.67 -0.28 -0.27
C ILE A 97 -9.12 -0.59 0.02
N PHE A 98 -9.48 -1.86 -0.09
CA PHE A 98 -10.84 -2.33 0.14
C PHE A 98 -10.86 -3.22 1.36
N PHE A 99 -11.76 -2.94 2.30
CA PHE A 99 -12.04 -3.82 3.42
C PHE A 99 -13.14 -4.77 3.00
N HIS A 100 -12.94 -6.05 3.26
CA HIS A 100 -13.92 -7.08 2.91
C HIS A 100 -15.23 -6.78 3.61
N HIS A 101 -16.30 -6.60 2.83
CA HIS A 101 -17.62 -6.25 3.36
C HIS A 101 -17.61 -4.94 4.15
N GLY A 102 -16.66 -4.06 3.86
CA GLY A 102 -16.54 -2.83 4.61
C GLY A 102 -16.23 -1.65 3.72
N ASP A 103 -15.51 -0.70 4.28
CA ASP A 103 -15.19 0.55 3.60
C ASP A 103 -14.15 0.36 2.53
N GLU A 104 -14.01 1.38 1.71
CA GLU A 104 -12.92 1.45 0.75
C GLU A 104 -12.39 2.87 0.74
N SER A 105 -11.12 3.01 0.38
CA SER A 105 -10.50 4.32 0.35
C SER A 105 -9.44 4.36 -0.73
N GLY A 106 -9.46 5.43 -1.50
CA GLY A 106 -8.33 5.74 -2.35
C GLY A 106 -7.17 6.26 -1.50
N PHE A 107 -5.97 6.18 -2.05
CA PHE A 107 -4.82 6.76 -1.36
C PHE A 107 -3.82 7.27 -2.38
N VAL A 108 -3.01 8.22 -1.93
CA VAL A 108 -1.84 8.71 -2.66
C VAL A 108 -0.65 8.56 -1.74
N ALA A 109 0.46 8.10 -2.27
CA ALA A 109 1.66 7.90 -1.47
C ALA A 109 2.87 8.42 -2.24
N GLU A 110 3.87 8.87 -1.48
CA GLU A 110 5.10 9.40 -2.03
C GLU A 110 6.26 8.58 -1.50
N ARG A 111 7.33 8.50 -2.28
CA ARG A 111 8.49 7.69 -1.91
C ARG A 111 9.05 8.20 -0.59
N ALA A 112 9.22 7.29 0.37
CA ALA A 112 9.84 7.64 1.63
C ALA A 112 11.32 7.93 1.39
N GLU A 113 11.80 8.99 1.99
CA GLU A 113 13.19 9.32 1.91
C GLU A 113 13.95 8.48 2.90
N GLY A 114 14.98 7.87 2.44
CA GLY A 114 15.64 6.96 3.29
C GLY A 114 16.87 7.39 3.94
#